data_c538d03ce25b69c5d33a7c6dcecb471f
#
_entry.id   c538d03ce25b69c5d33a7c6dcecb471f
#
_cell.length_a   1.000
_cell.length_b   1.000
_cell.length_c   1.000
_cell.angle_alpha   90.00
_cell.angle_beta   90.00
_cell.angle_gamma   90.00
#
_symmetry.space_group_name_H-M   'P 1'
#
loop_
_entity.id
_entity.type
_entity.pdbx_description
1 polymer ?
#
loop_
_entity_poly.entity_id
_entity_poly.type
_entity_poly.pdbx_seq_one_letter_code
_entity_poly.pdbx_strand_id
1 'polypeptide(L)'
;IESFKRHYAAVNGKLTQIYPGVLDGLKAWKGAGLKMGVVTNKPGMFTEALLERMGMTDCFDVIVSGDTTAHKKPHPEPILHACRLFDVHPERNLHIGDSQNDIEAARAAGCPVYCVPYGYNEGAPVSAEDCDGLVENLEAALRMARQG
;
A
#
# COMPACT_ATOMS: atom_id res chain seq x y z
N ILE A 1 7.37 -8.31 -20.38
CA ILE A 1 6.71 -9.37 -19.66
C ILE A 1 6.74 -9.13 -18.18
N GLU A 2 7.86 -8.76 -17.75
CA GLU A 2 8.08 -8.56 -16.35
C GLU A 2 7.21 -7.43 -15.81
N SER A 3 6.87 -6.49 -16.66
CA SER A 3 6.07 -5.36 -16.23
C SER A 3 4.67 -5.76 -15.78
N PHE A 4 4.21 -6.94 -16.17
CA PHE A 4 2.90 -7.39 -15.76
C PHE A 4 2.82 -7.84 -14.33
N LYS A 5 3.95 -8.04 -13.70
CA LYS A 5 3.97 -8.61 -12.38
C LYS A 5 3.37 -7.70 -11.34
N ARG A 6 3.32 -6.41 -11.61
CA ARG A 6 2.88 -5.45 -10.62
C ARG A 6 1.56 -4.80 -11.00
N HIS A 7 0.55 -5.64 -11.24
CA HIS A 7 -0.78 -5.13 -11.57
C HIS A 7 -1.61 -4.80 -10.36
N TYR A 8 -1.11 -5.14 -9.17
CA TYR A 8 -1.84 -4.96 -7.93
C TYR A 8 -0.95 -4.26 -6.93
N ALA A 9 -1.51 -3.32 -6.21
CA ALA A 9 -0.76 -2.62 -5.18
C ALA A 9 -1.65 -2.32 -3.99
N ALA A 10 -1.08 -2.40 -2.80
CA ALA A 10 -1.77 -2.03 -1.58
C ALA A 10 -0.98 -0.92 -0.92
N VAL A 11 -1.67 0.09 -0.43
CA VAL A 11 -1.03 1.23 0.22
C VAL A 11 -1.45 1.31 1.68
N ASN A 12 -0.53 1.77 2.52
CA ASN A 12 -0.82 2.04 3.90
C ASN A 12 -1.82 3.19 3.97
N GLY A 13 -2.89 3.00 4.74
CA GLY A 13 -3.93 4.00 4.85
C GLY A 13 -3.47 5.36 5.34
N LYS A 14 -2.35 5.41 6.06
CA LYS A 14 -1.81 6.70 6.52
C LYS A 14 -1.42 7.59 5.36
N LEU A 15 -1.01 7.02 4.25
CA LEU A 15 -0.63 7.81 3.09
C LEU A 15 -1.81 8.61 2.55
N THR A 16 -3.04 8.16 2.80
CA THR A 16 -4.22 8.83 2.29
C THR A 16 -4.62 10.05 3.11
N GLN A 17 -4.04 10.22 4.31
CA GLN A 17 -4.43 11.33 5.19
C GLN A 17 -3.39 12.42 5.29
N ILE A 18 -2.12 12.08 5.14
CA ILE A 18 -1.05 12.95 5.60
C ILE A 18 -0.37 13.71 4.47
N TYR A 19 -0.25 13.10 3.30
CA TYR A 19 0.61 13.67 2.27
C TYR A 19 -0.17 14.34 1.17
N PRO A 20 0.17 15.60 0.84
CA PRO A 20 -0.47 16.29 -0.29
C PRO A 20 -0.17 15.54 -1.59
N GLY A 21 -1.10 15.60 -2.50
CA GLY A 21 -0.90 14.99 -3.81
C GLY A 21 -1.15 13.50 -3.89
N VAL A 22 -1.52 12.87 -2.77
CA VAL A 22 -1.77 11.42 -2.78
C VAL A 22 -2.91 11.08 -3.72
N LEU A 23 -3.96 11.88 -3.75
CA LEU A 23 -5.09 11.61 -4.62
C LEU A 23 -4.67 11.58 -6.09
N ASP A 24 -3.82 12.51 -6.51
CA ASP A 24 -3.34 12.53 -7.88
C ASP A 24 -2.52 11.28 -8.18
N GLY A 25 -1.70 10.84 -7.23
CA GLY A 25 -0.94 9.60 -7.37
C GLY A 25 -1.83 8.39 -7.52
N LEU A 26 -2.89 8.31 -6.70
CA LEU A 26 -3.83 7.20 -6.78
C LEU A 26 -4.55 7.18 -8.12
N LYS A 27 -4.91 8.35 -8.62
CA LYS A 27 -5.56 8.44 -9.93
C LYS A 27 -4.61 8.00 -11.05
N ALA A 28 -3.32 8.27 -10.90
CA ALA A 28 -2.34 7.83 -11.89
C ALA A 28 -2.24 6.31 -11.92
N TRP A 29 -2.23 5.67 -10.76
CA TRP A 29 -2.22 4.22 -10.69
C TRP A 29 -3.48 3.63 -11.32
N LYS A 30 -4.63 4.19 -11.01
CA LYS A 30 -5.88 3.69 -11.55
C LYS A 30 -5.93 3.89 -13.06
N GLY A 31 -5.47 5.04 -13.54
CA GLY A 31 -5.43 5.33 -14.96
C GLY A 31 -4.50 4.41 -15.72
N ALA A 32 -3.51 3.85 -15.06
CA ALA A 32 -2.60 2.88 -15.66
C ALA A 32 -3.20 1.47 -15.71
N GLY A 33 -4.42 1.30 -15.24
CA GLY A 33 -5.08 0.00 -15.28
C GLY A 33 -4.72 -0.91 -14.12
N LEU A 34 -4.14 -0.38 -13.08
CA LEU A 34 -3.70 -1.17 -11.94
C LEU A 34 -4.78 -1.20 -10.86
N LYS A 35 -4.92 -2.34 -10.22
CA LYS A 35 -5.86 -2.49 -9.13
C LYS A 35 -5.18 -2.09 -7.83
N MET A 36 -5.90 -1.35 -7.01
CA MET A 36 -5.33 -0.83 -5.79
C MET A 36 -6.16 -1.22 -4.57
N GLY A 37 -5.46 -1.46 -3.48
CA GLY A 37 -6.09 -1.71 -2.21
C GLY A 37 -5.49 -0.82 -1.14
N VAL A 38 -6.22 -0.62 -0.05
CA VAL A 38 -5.69 0.03 1.13
C VAL A 38 -5.64 -0.99 2.26
N VAL A 39 -4.51 -1.02 2.97
CA VAL A 39 -4.30 -1.90 4.12
C VAL A 39 -3.88 -1.02 5.28
N THR A 40 -4.73 -0.93 6.29
CA THR A 40 -4.52 -0.03 7.41
C THR A 40 -4.84 -0.72 8.72
N ASN A 41 -4.20 -0.27 9.81
CA ASN A 41 -4.53 -0.75 11.15
C ASN A 41 -5.73 -0.02 11.75
N LYS A 42 -6.24 1.00 11.07
CA LYS A 42 -7.38 1.78 11.53
C LYS A 42 -8.67 0.95 11.40
N PRO A 43 -9.62 1.05 12.34
CA PRO A 43 -10.89 0.32 12.21
C PRO A 43 -11.66 0.72 10.95
N GLY A 44 -12.43 -0.24 10.42
CA GLY A 44 -13.13 -0.05 9.15
C GLY A 44 -14.06 1.13 9.11
N MET A 45 -14.78 1.36 10.19
CA MET A 45 -15.70 2.48 10.27
C MET A 45 -14.98 3.81 9.98
N PHE A 46 -13.80 3.99 10.59
CA PHE A 46 -13.03 5.22 10.40
C PHE A 46 -12.35 5.27 9.04
N THR A 47 -11.91 4.13 8.53
CA THR A 47 -11.28 4.05 7.23
C THR A 47 -12.23 4.45 6.13
N GLU A 48 -13.43 3.88 6.14
CA GLU A 48 -14.42 4.16 5.10
C GLU A 48 -14.86 5.61 5.13
N ALA A 49 -15.09 6.15 6.33
CA ALA A 49 -15.49 7.54 6.46
C ALA A 49 -14.40 8.49 5.97
N LEU A 50 -13.14 8.16 6.28
CA LEU A 50 -12.02 9.00 5.85
C LEU A 50 -11.88 8.99 4.33
N LEU A 51 -11.92 7.82 3.72
CA LEU A 51 -11.78 7.72 2.27
C LEU A 51 -12.90 8.45 1.55
N GLU A 52 -14.11 8.34 2.06
CA GLU A 52 -15.24 9.03 1.48
C GLU A 52 -15.08 10.55 1.58
N ARG A 53 -14.69 11.02 2.74
CA ARG A 53 -14.50 12.45 2.97
C ARG A 53 -13.40 13.02 2.08
N MET A 54 -12.39 12.24 1.78
CA MET A 54 -11.29 12.68 0.94
C MET A 54 -11.49 12.38 -0.55
N GLY A 55 -12.63 11.79 -0.91
CA GLY A 55 -12.94 11.50 -2.30
C GLY A 55 -12.10 10.38 -2.89
N MET A 56 -11.64 9.46 -2.06
CA MET A 56 -10.74 8.39 -2.47
C MET A 56 -11.37 7.02 -2.55
N THR A 57 -12.65 6.89 -2.16
CA THR A 57 -13.28 5.57 -2.10
C THR A 57 -13.20 4.83 -3.43
N ASP A 58 -13.42 5.54 -4.53
CA ASP A 58 -13.43 4.92 -5.85
C ASP A 58 -12.04 4.55 -6.36
N CYS A 59 -11.00 4.96 -5.65
CA CYS A 59 -9.63 4.63 -6.05
C CYS A 59 -9.24 3.21 -5.65
N PHE A 60 -9.97 2.61 -4.72
CA PHE A 60 -9.57 1.32 -4.16
C PHE A 60 -10.59 0.23 -4.47
N ASP A 61 -10.06 -0.90 -4.90
CA ASP A 61 -10.86 -2.10 -5.18
C ASP A 61 -10.98 -2.98 -3.95
N VAL A 62 -10.05 -2.82 -3.00
CA VAL A 62 -9.98 -3.65 -1.81
C VAL A 62 -9.66 -2.75 -0.61
N ILE A 63 -10.37 -2.95 0.49
CA ILE A 63 -10.11 -2.22 1.73
C ILE A 63 -9.94 -3.23 2.85
N VAL A 64 -8.76 -3.25 3.47
CA VAL A 64 -8.47 -4.10 4.62
C VAL A 64 -8.17 -3.18 5.79
N SER A 65 -9.03 -3.21 6.78
CA SER A 65 -8.95 -2.34 7.96
C SER A 65 -8.44 -3.12 9.17
N GLY A 66 -8.24 -2.42 10.27
CA GLY A 66 -7.69 -3.03 11.47
C GLY A 66 -8.57 -4.11 12.08
N ASP A 67 -9.87 -4.06 11.80
CA ASP A 67 -10.81 -5.06 12.30
C ASP A 67 -11.26 -6.05 11.22
N THR A 68 -10.68 -6.01 10.03
CA THR A 68 -11.00 -6.95 8.97
C THR A 68 -10.40 -8.32 9.25
N THR A 69 -9.21 -8.36 9.82
CA THR A 69 -8.50 -9.60 10.13
C THR A 69 -8.21 -9.66 11.63
N ALA A 70 -7.84 -10.85 12.10
CA ALA A 70 -7.55 -11.06 13.52
C ALA A 70 -6.30 -10.32 13.98
N HIS A 71 -5.35 -10.13 13.08
CA HIS A 71 -4.08 -9.50 13.42
C HIS A 71 -3.85 -8.26 12.56
N LYS A 72 -3.12 -7.29 13.12
CA LYS A 72 -2.77 -6.05 12.45
C LYS A 72 -1.31 -6.09 12.00
N LYS A 73 -0.94 -5.16 11.10
CA LYS A 73 0.47 -5.00 10.77
C LYS A 73 1.25 -4.67 12.04
N PRO A 74 2.43 -5.18 12.23
CA PRO A 74 3.34 -5.81 11.28
C PRO A 74 3.10 -7.30 10.99
N HIS A 75 2.01 -7.87 11.48
CA HIS A 75 1.65 -9.23 11.11
C HIS A 75 1.30 -9.27 9.64
N PRO A 76 1.65 -10.34 8.90
CA PRO A 76 1.38 -10.39 7.46
C PRO A 76 -0.09 -10.61 7.09
N GLU A 77 -0.93 -10.98 8.04
CA GLU A 77 -2.31 -11.35 7.75
C GLU A 77 -3.10 -10.31 6.97
N PRO A 78 -3.03 -9.01 7.30
CA PRO A 78 -3.79 -8.01 6.53
C PRO A 78 -3.38 -7.97 5.07
N ILE A 79 -2.08 -8.05 4.78
CA ILE A 79 -1.60 -8.01 3.40
C ILE A 79 -1.98 -9.29 2.67
N LEU A 80 -1.86 -10.44 3.33
CA LEU A 80 -2.27 -11.71 2.73
C LEU A 80 -3.77 -11.72 2.43
N HIS A 81 -4.56 -11.10 3.30
CA HIS A 81 -5.99 -11.00 3.07
C HIS A 81 -6.29 -10.16 1.82
N ALA A 82 -5.58 -9.05 1.67
CA ALA A 82 -5.73 -8.23 0.47
C ALA A 82 -5.37 -9.03 -0.79
N CYS A 83 -4.31 -9.83 -0.72
CA CYS A 83 -3.92 -10.67 -1.85
C CYS A 83 -5.01 -11.67 -2.21
N ARG A 84 -5.65 -12.26 -1.20
CA ARG A 84 -6.75 -13.20 -1.44
C ARG A 84 -7.93 -12.49 -2.09
N LEU A 85 -8.25 -11.29 -1.67
CA LEU A 85 -9.34 -10.53 -2.26
C LEU A 85 -9.06 -10.12 -3.70
N PHE A 86 -7.80 -9.82 -4.01
CA PHE A 86 -7.37 -9.56 -5.38
C PHE A 86 -7.24 -10.83 -6.20
N ASP A 87 -7.22 -11.99 -5.54
CA ASP A 87 -6.94 -13.29 -6.18
C ASP A 87 -5.59 -13.25 -6.86
N VAL A 88 -4.57 -12.85 -6.13
CA VAL A 88 -3.22 -12.70 -6.65
C VAL A 88 -2.22 -13.29 -5.67
N HIS A 89 -1.14 -13.86 -6.21
CA HIS A 89 -0.05 -14.36 -5.39
C HIS A 89 0.68 -13.17 -4.75
N PRO A 90 1.10 -13.29 -3.49
CA PRO A 90 1.78 -12.18 -2.81
C PRO A 90 2.94 -11.55 -3.59
N GLU A 91 3.68 -12.35 -4.34
CA GLU A 91 4.79 -11.84 -5.12
C GLU A 91 4.38 -10.82 -6.18
N ARG A 92 3.11 -10.84 -6.56
CA ARG A 92 2.59 -9.94 -7.58
C ARG A 92 1.86 -8.74 -7.02
N ASN A 93 1.82 -8.63 -5.70
CA ASN A 93 1.18 -7.52 -5.02
C ASN A 93 2.25 -6.64 -4.38
N LEU A 94 2.39 -5.43 -4.90
CA LEU A 94 3.36 -4.49 -4.36
C LEU A 94 2.73 -3.75 -3.18
N HIS A 95 3.40 -3.77 -2.02
CA HIS A 95 2.94 -3.01 -0.87
C HIS A 95 3.70 -1.69 -0.81
N ILE A 96 2.98 -0.60 -0.55
CA ILE A 96 3.58 0.73 -0.45
C ILE A 96 3.27 1.29 0.92
N GLY A 97 4.30 1.62 1.67
CA GLY A 97 4.13 2.08 3.03
C GLY A 97 5.12 3.16 3.42
N ASP A 98 5.13 3.51 4.71
CA ASP A 98 5.98 4.57 5.21
C ASP A 98 6.66 4.21 6.53
N SER A 99 6.55 2.97 6.98
CA SER A 99 7.08 2.59 8.28
C SER A 99 7.66 1.18 8.28
N GLN A 100 8.39 0.87 9.35
CA GLN A 100 8.93 -0.47 9.55
C GLN A 100 7.82 -1.51 9.66
N ASN A 101 6.66 -1.13 10.19
CA ASN A 101 5.53 -2.07 10.25
C ASN A 101 5.11 -2.54 8.86
N ASP A 102 5.14 -1.65 7.88
CA ASP A 102 4.81 -2.01 6.51
C ASP A 102 5.84 -2.98 5.94
N ILE A 103 7.11 -2.70 6.20
CA ILE A 103 8.20 -3.54 5.68
C ILE A 103 8.12 -4.94 6.27
N GLU A 104 7.95 -5.03 7.59
CA GLU A 104 7.89 -6.34 8.24
C GLU A 104 6.70 -7.14 7.78
N ALA A 105 5.54 -6.50 7.65
CA ALA A 105 4.34 -7.19 7.21
C ALA A 105 4.49 -7.68 5.77
N ALA A 106 5.03 -6.85 4.89
CA ALA A 106 5.20 -7.21 3.48
C ALA A 106 6.23 -8.32 3.32
N ARG A 107 7.35 -8.23 4.03
CA ARG A 107 8.38 -9.28 3.97
C ARG A 107 7.82 -10.62 4.46
N ALA A 108 7.09 -10.59 5.56
CA ALA A 108 6.50 -11.81 6.09
C ALA A 108 5.45 -12.39 5.16
N ALA A 109 4.76 -11.55 4.40
CA ALA A 109 3.76 -11.99 3.45
C ALA A 109 4.34 -12.45 2.13
N GLY A 110 5.61 -12.12 1.87
CA GLY A 110 6.25 -12.44 0.59
C GLY A 110 5.97 -11.44 -0.51
N CYS A 111 5.62 -10.22 -0.14
CA CYS A 111 5.34 -9.15 -1.10
C CYS A 111 6.53 -8.22 -1.25
N PRO A 112 6.80 -7.73 -2.45
CA PRO A 112 7.73 -6.62 -2.60
C PRO A 112 7.17 -5.38 -1.92
N VAL A 113 8.04 -4.51 -1.43
CA VAL A 113 7.63 -3.33 -0.68
C VAL A 113 8.43 -2.11 -1.11
N TYR A 114 7.70 -1.02 -1.40
CA TYR A 114 8.29 0.29 -1.62
C TYR A 114 7.89 1.18 -0.46
N CYS A 115 8.75 2.12 -0.11
CA CYS A 115 8.47 3.04 0.99
C CYS A 115 8.70 4.47 0.57
N VAL A 116 7.89 5.37 1.15
CA VAL A 116 8.14 6.80 1.04
C VAL A 116 8.94 7.22 2.26
N PRO A 117 10.00 8.01 2.08
CA PRO A 117 10.94 8.29 3.17
C PRO A 117 10.52 9.42 4.10
N TYR A 118 9.68 10.31 3.63
CA TYR A 118 9.32 11.48 4.39
C TYR A 118 8.16 11.23 5.32
N GLY A 119 7.70 10.01 5.38
CA GLY A 119 6.56 9.71 6.20
C GLY A 119 6.87 9.81 7.66
N TYR A 120 5.88 10.19 8.43
CA TYR A 120 5.95 10.08 9.84
C TYR A 120 5.82 8.61 10.19
N ASN A 121 6.81 8.03 10.77
CA ASN A 121 6.73 6.63 11.12
C ASN A 121 7.00 6.45 12.60
N GLU A 122 6.60 5.31 13.11
CA GLU A 122 6.78 4.97 14.51
C GLU A 122 8.13 4.29 14.64
N GLY A 123 9.05 4.94 15.31
CA GLY A 123 10.36 4.40 15.53
C GLY A 123 11.36 4.90 14.51
N ALA A 124 12.18 4.02 14.00
CA ALA A 124 13.27 4.40 13.12
C ALA A 124 12.79 4.76 11.73
N PRO A 125 13.42 5.73 11.08
CA PRO A 125 13.10 6.04 9.68
C PRO A 125 13.41 4.84 8.79
N VAL A 126 12.66 4.71 7.70
CA VAL A 126 12.96 3.68 6.72
C VAL A 126 14.09 4.13 5.81
N SER A 127 14.85 3.19 5.30
CA SER A 127 15.95 3.48 4.39
C SER A 127 15.84 2.58 3.16
N ALA A 128 16.63 2.91 2.14
CA ALA A 128 16.62 2.14 0.91
C ALA A 128 17.03 0.68 1.12
N GLU A 129 17.80 0.41 2.17
CA GLU A 129 18.25 -0.94 2.47
C GLU A 129 17.14 -1.82 3.02
N ASP A 130 16.12 -1.21 3.60
CA ASP A 130 15.05 -1.95 4.28
C ASP A 130 13.98 -2.42 3.32
N CYS A 131 13.88 -1.81 2.16
CA CYS A 131 12.77 -2.08 1.23
C CYS A 131 13.29 -2.32 -0.18
N ASP A 132 12.39 -2.63 -1.10
CA ASP A 132 12.76 -2.88 -2.49
C ASP A 132 12.85 -1.59 -3.30
N GLY A 133 12.31 -0.50 -2.79
CA GLY A 133 12.42 0.79 -3.45
C GLY A 133 12.05 1.90 -2.49
N LEU A 134 12.90 2.92 -2.43
CA LEU A 134 12.61 4.13 -1.66
C LEU A 134 12.21 5.19 -2.66
N VAL A 135 10.97 5.65 -2.59
CA VAL A 135 10.40 6.52 -3.61
C VAL A 135 9.82 7.77 -2.96
N GLU A 136 9.81 8.87 -3.70
CA GLU A 136 9.35 10.15 -3.18
C GLU A 136 7.85 10.18 -2.95
N ASN A 137 7.09 9.52 -3.82
CA ASN A 137 5.64 9.60 -3.78
C ASN A 137 5.05 8.44 -4.58
N LEU A 138 3.72 8.39 -4.65
CA LEU A 138 3.04 7.31 -5.36
C LEU A 138 3.31 7.30 -6.86
N GLU A 139 3.49 8.47 -7.45
CA GLU A 139 3.78 8.54 -8.88
C GLU A 139 5.16 7.98 -9.20
N ALA A 140 6.14 8.27 -8.34
CA ALA A 140 7.46 7.69 -8.48
C ALA A 140 7.42 6.17 -8.29
N ALA A 141 6.59 5.70 -7.36
CA ALA A 141 6.40 4.28 -7.16
C ALA A 141 5.82 3.61 -8.40
N LEU A 142 4.88 4.28 -9.05
CA LEU A 142 4.29 3.76 -10.28
C LEU A 142 5.35 3.63 -11.39
N ARG A 143 6.16 4.66 -11.56
CA ARG A 143 7.21 4.62 -12.57
C ARG A 143 8.18 3.47 -12.31
N MET A 144 8.59 3.29 -11.07
CA MET A 144 9.52 2.23 -10.70
C MET A 144 8.88 0.86 -10.89
N ALA A 145 7.62 0.70 -10.53
CA ALA A 145 6.92 -0.57 -10.67
C ALA A 145 6.77 -0.97 -12.14
N ARG A 146 6.58 -0.01 -13.03
CA ARG A 146 6.42 -0.29 -14.45
C ARG A 146 7.74 -0.61 -15.14
N GLN A 147 8.85 -0.20 -14.57
CA GLN A 147 10.16 -0.52 -15.11
C GLN A 147 10.64 -1.88 -14.65
N GLY A 148 10.13 -2.34 -13.54
CA GLY A 148 10.52 -3.61 -12.98
C GLY A 148 9.67 -4.73 -13.53
#